data_53f1b0df9d4bc73f279685a36f5f0c36
#
_entry.id   53f1b0df9d4bc73f279685a36f5f0c36
#
_cell.length_a   1.000
_cell.length_b   1.000
_cell.length_c   1.000
_cell.angle_alpha   90.00
_cell.angle_beta   90.00
_cell.angle_gamma   90.00
#
_symmetry.space_group_name_H-M   'P 1'
#
loop_
_entity.id
_entity.type
_entity.pdbx_description
1 polymer ?
#
loop_
_entity_poly.entity_id
_entity_poly.type
_entity_poly.pdbx_seq_one_letter_code
_entity_poly.pdbx_strand_id
1 'polypeptide(L)'
;ALRDHVLVILHRAGFLRGDEGAADIAEIGAHRLGGEHGFARGNRSGQRQRAIEPFADFTDQRERAGGAGMAAAAGRAQAILLADSATPEQAAGFAAGALLNAWRFNVLRDASKDKDAPPARVTLAVASPTKVEPAWVRAEAMLRGVLFARDLVVEPGNRLNPASFAERLRALKEFGLKVEVLEGKRLMALGMGALCAVGGGAVHGPRLVVLRWPGKVKAAPVAFVGKGICFDTGGISIKPAAGMEDMRADMAGAAAAAGAILALALRQSPAPAVAVLALAENAIGAASYRPGDILRSYSGKTIEVLDTDAEGRLILADALAYTAARFKPRAMIDLATLTGSIITALGHHRAGVFGNDEALSAALMAAGEAVAEPLWPMPIDEEHREVLKSDIADLRQCAPAGSGAWGGRFLSDACHAAAFLREFAGSGAWAHLDIAGVETREAAAPLGPKGPSGFGVRLLDHLVAMRFEGDA
;
A
#
# COMPACT_ATOMS: atom_id res chain seq x y z
N ALA A 1 15.31 -4.58 -11.08
CA ALA A 1 14.18 -3.66 -11.23
C ALA A 1 14.23 -2.45 -10.26
N LEU A 2 15.03 -2.48 -9.19
CA LEU A 2 15.21 -1.34 -8.25
C LEU A 2 16.35 -0.38 -8.65
N ARG A 3 17.02 -0.60 -9.79
CA ARG A 3 18.25 0.14 -10.18
C ARG A 3 18.04 1.33 -11.12
N ASP A 4 16.86 1.51 -11.69
CA ASP A 4 16.64 2.54 -12.74
C ASP A 4 15.88 3.77 -12.23
N HIS A 5 15.94 4.03 -10.92
CA HIS A 5 15.30 5.21 -10.33
C HIS A 5 16.29 6.38 -10.26
N VAL A 6 15.75 7.58 -10.38
CA VAL A 6 16.46 8.86 -10.31
C VAL A 6 17.44 8.88 -9.14
N LEU A 7 18.69 9.16 -9.40
CA LEU A 7 19.73 9.26 -8.37
C LEU A 7 19.63 10.61 -7.66
N VAL A 8 19.36 10.59 -6.36
CA VAL A 8 19.45 11.81 -5.53
C VAL A 8 20.85 11.93 -4.96
N ILE A 9 21.50 13.04 -5.24
CA ILE A 9 22.82 13.38 -4.71
C ILE A 9 22.64 14.52 -3.70
N LEU A 10 23.06 14.31 -2.46
CA LEU A 10 23.11 15.37 -1.46
C LEU A 10 24.34 16.27 -1.72
N HIS A 11 24.12 17.56 -1.98
CA HIS A 11 25.19 18.52 -2.23
C HIS A 11 25.11 19.71 -1.27
N ARG A 12 26.28 20.29 -0.93
CA ARG A 12 26.34 21.50 -0.10
C ARG A 12 25.94 22.73 -0.92
N ALA A 13 24.94 23.47 -0.49
CA ALA A 13 24.34 24.60 -1.22
C ALA A 13 25.33 25.75 -1.57
N GLY A 14 26.45 25.88 -0.86
CA GLY A 14 27.46 26.92 -1.13
C GLY A 14 28.33 26.69 -2.37
N PHE A 15 28.33 25.53 -2.96
CA PHE A 15 29.19 25.18 -4.13
C PHE A 15 28.54 25.53 -5.49
N LEU A 16 27.24 25.80 -5.51
CA LEU A 16 26.49 26.01 -6.76
C LEU A 16 26.44 27.49 -7.22
N ARG A 17 27.14 28.40 -6.54
CA ARG A 17 27.18 29.83 -6.88
C ARG A 17 28.35 30.27 -7.75
N GLY A 18 29.22 29.36 -8.20
CA GLY A 18 30.42 29.69 -8.99
C GLY A 18 30.61 28.75 -10.19
N ASP A 19 30.64 29.34 -11.36
CA ASP A 19 31.32 28.92 -12.60
C ASP A 19 31.19 27.48 -13.10
N GLU A 20 29.99 26.92 -13.24
CA GLU A 20 29.75 25.84 -14.21
C GLU A 20 28.65 26.24 -15.18
N GLY A 21 28.93 26.13 -16.48
CA GLY A 21 28.13 26.66 -17.56
C GLY A 21 26.66 26.25 -17.53
N ALA A 22 25.83 27.19 -17.89
CA ALA A 22 24.37 27.21 -17.96
C ALA A 22 23.66 25.85 -17.99
N ALA A 23 23.53 25.19 -16.84
CA ALA A 23 22.51 24.19 -16.60
C ALA A 23 21.21 24.94 -16.29
N ASP A 24 20.13 24.57 -16.97
CA ASP A 24 18.77 25.10 -16.68
C ASP A 24 18.40 24.78 -15.22
N ILE A 25 18.56 25.74 -14.33
CA ILE A 25 18.26 25.62 -12.90
C ILE A 25 16.79 25.94 -12.72
N ALA A 26 15.99 24.95 -12.33
CA ALA A 26 14.69 25.18 -11.76
C ALA A 26 14.86 25.50 -10.27
N GLU A 27 14.95 26.78 -9.91
CA GLU A 27 15.04 27.22 -8.52
C GLU A 27 13.64 27.20 -7.89
N ILE A 28 13.39 26.22 -7.04
CA ILE A 28 12.17 26.12 -6.23
C ILE A 28 12.60 26.38 -4.78
N GLY A 29 12.53 27.63 -4.38
CA GLY A 29 12.91 28.04 -3.02
C GLY A 29 11.90 27.56 -1.99
N ALA A 30 12.34 26.83 -0.97
CA ALA A 30 11.62 26.67 0.28
C ALA A 30 11.71 27.98 1.05
N HIS A 31 10.66 28.82 1.01
CA HIS A 31 10.62 30.07 1.76
C HIS A 31 10.50 29.85 3.27
N ARG A 32 11.21 30.69 4.05
CA ARG A 32 11.23 30.78 5.50
C ARG A 32 9.84 30.66 6.12
N LEU A 33 9.75 29.84 7.14
CA LEU A 33 8.71 29.91 8.15
C LEU A 33 8.95 31.14 9.02
N GLY A 34 8.13 32.17 8.84
CA GLY A 34 8.10 33.34 9.74
C GLY A 34 8.17 34.67 9.01
N GLY A 35 7.04 35.33 8.91
CA GLY A 35 6.83 36.80 8.86
C GLY A 35 7.43 37.60 7.72
N GLU A 36 6.52 38.26 6.98
CA GLU A 36 6.64 39.51 6.24
C GLU A 36 7.41 39.58 4.93
N HIS A 37 6.63 39.88 3.89
CA HIS A 37 6.93 40.63 2.67
C HIS A 37 8.39 40.70 2.16
N GLY A 38 8.69 39.99 1.09
CA GLY A 38 9.93 40.15 0.38
C GLY A 38 9.83 39.92 -1.13
N PHE A 39 9.99 40.95 -1.87
CA PHE A 39 9.95 41.15 -3.31
C PHE A 39 10.61 40.06 -4.17
N ALA A 40 9.87 39.59 -5.18
CA ALA A 40 10.43 38.93 -6.34
C ALA A 40 11.25 39.91 -7.19
N ARG A 41 12.54 39.67 -7.38
CA ARG A 41 13.31 40.30 -8.47
C ARG A 41 13.20 39.41 -9.71
N GLY A 42 12.47 39.89 -10.69
CA GLY A 42 12.35 39.27 -11.99
C GLY A 42 13.66 39.23 -12.74
N ASN A 43 14.01 38.10 -13.32
CA ASN A 43 14.97 38.03 -14.40
C ASN A 43 14.23 37.73 -15.70
N ARG A 44 14.61 38.43 -16.77
CA ARG A 44 13.93 38.48 -18.07
C ARG A 44 14.27 37.21 -18.90
N SER A 45 13.59 36.14 -18.64
CA SER A 45 13.32 35.09 -19.63
C SER A 45 11.97 34.50 -19.28
N GLY A 46 11.00 34.59 -20.18
CA GLY A 46 9.56 34.47 -19.95
C GLY A 46 9.02 33.13 -19.44
N GLN A 47 9.55 32.59 -18.39
CA GLN A 47 9.00 31.45 -17.67
C GLN A 47 8.42 31.93 -16.33
N ARG A 48 7.11 31.81 -16.19
CA ARG A 48 6.37 32.15 -14.96
C ARG A 48 6.85 31.25 -13.82
N GLN A 49 7.56 31.81 -12.85
CA GLN A 49 7.73 31.22 -11.51
C GLN A 49 6.37 31.18 -10.83
N ARG A 50 5.88 29.98 -10.49
CA ARG A 50 4.77 29.82 -9.56
C ARG A 50 5.34 29.80 -8.15
N ALA A 51 4.98 30.79 -7.33
CA ALA A 51 5.23 30.76 -5.89
C ALA A 51 4.41 29.61 -5.28
N ILE A 52 5.06 28.79 -4.47
CA ILE A 52 4.41 27.77 -3.65
C ILE A 52 4.13 28.39 -2.29
N GLU A 53 2.90 28.30 -1.82
CA GLU A 53 2.45 28.89 -0.53
C GLU A 53 3.23 28.32 0.67
N PRO A 54 3.35 29.09 1.78
CA PRO A 54 4.12 28.67 2.94
C PRO A 54 3.49 27.47 3.65
N PHE A 55 4.34 26.51 4.03
CA PHE A 55 3.97 25.20 4.54
C PHE A 55 3.75 25.20 6.06
N ALA A 56 2.66 24.59 6.52
CA ALA A 56 2.48 24.19 7.90
C ALA A 56 3.32 22.92 8.22
N ASP A 57 3.51 22.62 9.52
CA ASP A 57 4.50 21.66 10.04
C ASP A 57 4.26 20.14 9.76
N PHE A 58 3.50 19.77 8.74
CA PHE A 58 3.17 18.38 8.45
C PHE A 58 4.12 17.75 7.43
N THR A 59 4.52 16.49 7.66
CA THR A 59 5.38 15.68 6.78
C THR A 59 4.85 15.63 5.33
N ASP A 60 3.52 15.54 5.17
CA ASP A 60 2.83 15.54 3.87
C ASP A 60 3.10 16.79 3.02
N GLN A 61 3.14 17.96 3.61
CA GLN A 61 3.33 19.21 2.85
C GLN A 61 4.73 19.31 2.25
N ARG A 62 5.73 18.75 2.92
CA ARG A 62 7.13 18.70 2.45
C ARG A 62 7.27 17.76 1.27
N GLU A 63 6.68 16.57 1.40
CA GLU A 63 6.65 15.59 0.32
C GLU A 63 5.88 16.14 -0.89
N ARG A 64 4.72 16.77 -0.70
CA ARG A 64 3.95 17.41 -1.77
C ARG A 64 4.72 18.53 -2.46
N ALA A 65 5.48 19.32 -1.73
CA ALA A 65 6.34 20.36 -2.30
C ALA A 65 7.45 19.77 -3.17
N GLY A 66 8.11 18.71 -2.69
CA GLY A 66 9.11 17.99 -3.48
C GLY A 66 8.52 17.40 -4.75
N GLY A 67 7.35 16.78 -4.65
CA GLY A 67 6.65 16.23 -5.81
C GLY A 67 6.21 17.30 -6.82
N ALA A 68 5.70 18.44 -6.34
CA ALA A 68 5.37 19.58 -7.22
C ALA A 68 6.62 20.14 -7.93
N GLY A 69 7.75 20.20 -7.22
CA GLY A 69 9.05 20.57 -7.78
C GLY A 69 9.50 19.61 -8.88
N MET A 70 9.36 18.31 -8.65
CA MET A 70 9.67 17.29 -9.65
C MET A 70 8.76 17.41 -10.88
N ALA A 71 7.45 17.59 -10.67
CA ALA A 71 6.51 17.80 -11.78
C ALA A 71 6.87 19.03 -12.63
N ALA A 72 7.32 20.12 -12.00
CA ALA A 72 7.77 21.32 -12.70
C ALA A 72 9.09 21.12 -13.48
N ALA A 73 9.88 20.10 -13.12
CA ALA A 73 11.12 19.73 -13.77
C ALA A 73 10.97 18.66 -14.86
N ALA A 74 9.74 18.21 -15.14
CA ALA A 74 9.45 17.21 -16.19
C ALA A 74 10.00 17.66 -17.55
N GLY A 75 10.55 16.72 -18.32
CA GLY A 75 11.18 16.98 -19.62
C GLY A 75 12.59 17.59 -19.54
N ARG A 76 13.14 17.80 -18.34
CA ARG A 76 14.52 18.27 -18.14
C ARG A 76 15.48 17.11 -17.97
N ALA A 77 16.76 17.28 -18.41
CA ALA A 77 17.80 16.26 -18.22
C ALA A 77 18.21 16.12 -16.74
N GLN A 78 18.21 17.22 -16.01
CA GLN A 78 18.60 17.28 -14.59
C GLN A 78 17.72 18.29 -13.85
N ALA A 79 17.57 18.07 -12.53
CA ALA A 79 16.94 19.03 -11.63
C ALA A 79 17.81 19.24 -10.38
N ILE A 80 17.84 20.47 -9.89
CA ILE A 80 18.43 20.81 -8.60
C ILE A 80 17.31 21.31 -7.70
N LEU A 81 17.10 20.63 -6.58
CA LEU A 81 16.14 20.99 -5.57
C LEU A 81 16.87 21.67 -4.41
N LEU A 82 16.51 22.91 -4.10
CA LEU A 82 17.15 23.68 -3.04
C LEU A 82 16.36 23.57 -1.74
N ALA A 83 17.02 23.12 -0.67
CA ALA A 83 16.46 22.99 0.68
C ALA A 83 17.49 23.46 1.73
N ASP A 84 18.15 24.58 1.50
CA ASP A 84 19.24 25.12 2.31
C ASP A 84 18.80 25.60 3.69
N SER A 85 17.54 26.03 3.84
CA SER A 85 16.94 26.47 5.10
C SER A 85 16.08 25.38 5.79
N ALA A 86 16.01 24.18 5.22
CA ALA A 86 15.18 23.09 5.75
C ALA A 86 15.88 22.34 6.91
N THR A 87 15.09 21.82 7.86
CA THR A 87 15.63 20.82 8.82
C THR A 87 16.01 19.53 8.07
N PRO A 88 16.81 18.63 8.68
CA PRO A 88 17.16 17.35 8.07
C PRO A 88 15.93 16.53 7.61
N GLU A 89 14.90 16.47 8.45
CA GLU A 89 13.65 15.74 8.17
C GLU A 89 12.84 16.41 7.06
N GLN A 90 12.83 17.75 7.03
CA GLN A 90 12.18 18.50 5.95
C GLN A 90 12.85 18.26 4.62
N ALA A 91 14.18 18.31 4.59
CA ALA A 91 14.96 18.07 3.37
C ALA A 91 14.78 16.62 2.86
N ALA A 92 14.80 15.64 3.76
CA ALA A 92 14.58 14.23 3.42
C ALA A 92 13.15 13.98 2.90
N GLY A 93 12.12 14.55 3.54
CA GLY A 93 10.74 14.46 3.06
C GLY A 93 10.54 15.12 1.70
N PHE A 94 11.14 16.28 1.48
CA PHE A 94 11.12 16.97 0.19
C PHE A 94 11.73 16.12 -0.94
N ALA A 95 12.88 15.48 -0.69
CA ALA A 95 13.51 14.57 -1.64
C ALA A 95 12.66 13.32 -1.90
N ALA A 96 12.08 12.72 -0.84
CA ALA A 96 11.20 11.56 -0.97
C ALA A 96 9.97 11.88 -1.83
N GLY A 97 9.33 13.03 -1.60
CA GLY A 97 8.20 13.47 -2.41
C GLY A 97 8.55 13.70 -3.88
N ALA A 98 9.72 14.25 -4.16
CA ALA A 98 10.23 14.39 -5.51
C ALA A 98 10.36 13.02 -6.21
N LEU A 99 10.93 12.01 -5.53
CA LEU A 99 11.08 10.66 -6.09
C LEU A 99 9.76 9.89 -6.18
N LEU A 100 8.82 10.12 -5.26
CA LEU A 100 7.46 9.57 -5.38
C LEU A 100 6.75 10.08 -6.65
N ASN A 101 6.94 11.36 -6.99
CA ASN A 101 6.41 11.94 -8.22
C ASN A 101 7.14 11.46 -9.47
N ALA A 102 8.46 11.26 -9.38
CA ALA A 102 9.28 10.80 -10.50
C ALA A 102 9.00 9.35 -10.93
N TRP A 103 8.36 8.54 -10.09
CA TRP A 103 8.09 7.14 -10.42
C TRP A 103 7.30 6.99 -11.72
N ARG A 104 7.75 6.09 -12.58
CA ARG A 104 7.09 5.71 -13.84
C ARG A 104 7.26 4.20 -14.05
N PHE A 105 6.21 3.54 -14.53
CA PHE A 105 6.29 2.15 -14.96
C PHE A 105 6.60 2.08 -16.46
N ASN A 106 7.87 1.97 -16.79
CA ASN A 106 8.37 2.01 -18.17
C ASN A 106 8.84 0.65 -18.70
N VAL A 107 8.65 -0.44 -17.93
CA VAL A 107 9.20 -1.78 -18.28
C VAL A 107 8.59 -2.35 -19.57
N LEU A 108 7.38 -1.94 -19.93
CA LEU A 108 6.61 -2.51 -21.03
C LEU A 108 6.38 -1.55 -22.21
N ARG A 109 6.94 -0.34 -22.14
CA ARG A 109 6.80 0.65 -23.19
C ARG A 109 8.15 1.28 -23.55
N ASP A 110 8.21 1.89 -24.73
CA ASP A 110 9.37 2.68 -25.15
C ASP A 110 9.41 4.01 -24.38
N ALA A 111 10.24 4.07 -23.35
CA ALA A 111 10.38 5.23 -22.48
C ALA A 111 10.97 6.47 -23.21
N SER A 112 11.67 6.28 -24.35
CA SER A 112 12.25 7.39 -25.12
C SER A 112 11.21 8.33 -25.72
N LYS A 113 9.94 7.89 -25.79
CA LYS A 113 8.81 8.67 -26.29
C LYS A 113 8.10 9.50 -25.23
N ASP A 114 8.48 9.37 -23.96
CA ASP A 114 7.87 10.13 -22.86
C ASP A 114 8.46 11.55 -22.79
N LYS A 115 7.74 12.52 -23.35
CA LYS A 115 8.16 13.94 -23.37
C LYS A 115 8.13 14.57 -21.97
N ASP A 116 7.33 14.02 -21.07
CA ASP A 116 7.17 14.46 -19.70
C ASP A 116 7.93 13.55 -18.71
N ALA A 117 8.96 12.84 -19.21
CA ALA A 117 9.79 12.01 -18.38
C ALA A 117 10.43 12.82 -17.23
N PRO A 118 10.52 12.25 -16.03
CA PRO A 118 11.23 12.92 -14.93
C PRO A 118 12.71 13.06 -15.27
N PRO A 119 13.41 14.06 -14.67
CA PRO A 119 14.86 14.21 -14.83
C PRO A 119 15.60 12.91 -14.47
N ALA A 120 16.59 12.54 -15.28
CA ALA A 120 17.43 11.36 -15.02
C ALA A 120 18.33 11.56 -13.78
N ARG A 121 18.63 12.81 -13.42
CA ARG A 121 19.42 13.18 -12.25
C ARG A 121 18.70 14.25 -11.45
N VAL A 122 18.58 14.02 -10.14
CA VAL A 122 18.08 15.02 -9.19
C VAL A 122 19.12 15.24 -8.11
N THR A 123 19.48 16.50 -7.90
CA THR A 123 20.40 16.91 -6.84
C THR A 123 19.61 17.66 -5.77
N LEU A 124 19.68 17.22 -4.53
CA LEU A 124 19.17 17.96 -3.38
C LEU A 124 20.32 18.78 -2.79
N ALA A 125 20.22 20.09 -2.88
CA ALA A 125 21.19 21.00 -2.30
C ALA A 125 20.72 21.44 -0.90
N VAL A 126 21.53 21.16 0.12
CA VAL A 126 21.25 21.42 1.53
C VAL A 126 22.44 22.11 2.21
N ALA A 127 22.17 22.79 3.33
CA ALA A 127 23.24 23.47 4.08
C ALA A 127 24.28 22.48 4.65
N SER A 128 23.85 21.28 5.09
CA SER A 128 24.74 20.25 5.66
C SER A 128 24.27 18.86 5.29
N PRO A 129 24.85 18.25 4.23
CA PRO A 129 24.49 16.89 3.79
C PRO A 129 24.61 15.84 4.88
N THR A 130 25.67 15.88 5.69
CA THR A 130 25.93 14.91 6.77
C THR A 130 24.87 14.92 7.88
N LYS A 131 24.19 16.05 8.09
CA LYS A 131 23.07 16.14 9.02
C LYS A 131 21.77 15.59 8.43
N VAL A 132 21.60 15.65 7.11
CA VAL A 132 20.41 15.15 6.40
C VAL A 132 20.46 13.64 6.19
N GLU A 133 21.66 13.07 6.07
CA GLU A 133 21.86 11.66 5.73
C GLU A 133 21.08 10.66 6.61
N PRO A 134 21.03 10.76 7.96
CA PRO A 134 20.25 9.83 8.79
C PRO A 134 18.73 9.90 8.52
N ALA A 135 18.20 11.11 8.33
CA ALA A 135 16.78 11.31 7.99
C ALA A 135 16.49 10.79 6.57
N TRP A 136 17.44 10.97 5.65
CA TRP A 136 17.32 10.45 4.27
C TRP A 136 17.29 8.93 4.24
N VAL A 137 18.17 8.22 4.94
CA VAL A 137 18.18 6.75 5.02
C VAL A 137 16.81 6.21 5.42
N ARG A 138 16.15 6.85 6.38
CA ARG A 138 14.80 6.47 6.80
C ARG A 138 13.75 6.76 5.72
N ALA A 139 13.79 7.95 5.14
CA ALA A 139 12.86 8.36 4.08
C ALA A 139 13.03 7.50 2.82
N GLU A 140 14.26 7.16 2.44
CA GLU A 140 14.57 6.28 1.30
C GLU A 140 14.05 4.86 1.53
N ALA A 141 14.19 4.31 2.74
CA ALA A 141 13.67 2.99 3.05
C ALA A 141 12.15 2.91 2.85
N MET A 142 11.42 3.90 3.38
CA MET A 142 9.97 4.04 3.17
C MET A 142 9.63 4.22 1.69
N LEU A 143 10.34 5.11 0.99
CA LEU A 143 10.18 5.36 -0.44
C LEU A 143 10.33 4.06 -1.25
N ARG A 144 11.37 3.27 -1.02
CA ARG A 144 11.60 1.99 -1.70
C ARG A 144 10.46 1.00 -1.46
N GLY A 145 9.89 0.98 -0.26
CA GLY A 145 8.69 0.20 0.05
C GLY A 145 7.48 0.63 -0.79
N VAL A 146 7.23 1.94 -0.91
CA VAL A 146 6.15 2.50 -1.74
C VAL A 146 6.35 2.17 -3.22
N LEU A 147 7.56 2.35 -3.74
CA LEU A 147 7.86 2.08 -5.15
C LEU A 147 7.73 0.59 -5.47
N PHE A 148 8.18 -0.28 -4.57
CA PHE A 148 7.99 -1.72 -4.71
C PHE A 148 6.51 -2.11 -4.79
N ALA A 149 5.67 -1.53 -3.93
CA ALA A 149 4.22 -1.76 -3.96
C ALA A 149 3.59 -1.25 -5.27
N ARG A 150 3.96 -0.06 -5.74
CA ARG A 150 3.48 0.49 -7.01
C ARG A 150 3.84 -0.37 -8.21
N ASP A 151 5.08 -0.86 -8.27
CA ASP A 151 5.55 -1.74 -9.35
C ASP A 151 4.75 -3.03 -9.41
N LEU A 152 4.35 -3.59 -8.25
CA LEU A 152 3.51 -4.77 -8.19
C LEU A 152 2.08 -4.48 -8.68
N VAL A 153 1.46 -3.40 -8.21
CA VAL A 153 0.04 -3.09 -8.48
C VAL A 153 -0.22 -2.73 -9.95
N VAL A 154 0.76 -2.11 -10.62
CA VAL A 154 0.58 -1.70 -12.03
C VAL A 154 0.80 -2.86 -13.00
N GLU A 155 1.48 -3.92 -12.58
CA GLU A 155 1.89 -4.99 -13.49
C GLU A 155 0.68 -5.83 -13.95
N PRO A 156 0.56 -6.14 -15.25
CA PRO A 156 -0.59 -6.89 -15.76
C PRO A 156 -0.58 -8.34 -15.29
N GLY A 157 -1.78 -8.95 -15.12
CA GLY A 157 -1.97 -10.28 -14.57
C GLY A 157 -1.27 -11.42 -15.35
N ASN A 158 -1.02 -11.24 -16.67
CA ASN A 158 -0.24 -12.21 -17.44
C ASN A 158 1.27 -12.22 -17.08
N ARG A 159 1.72 -11.26 -16.28
CA ARG A 159 3.11 -11.17 -15.76
C ARG A 159 3.15 -11.35 -14.26
N LEU A 160 2.20 -10.77 -13.52
CA LEU A 160 2.10 -10.89 -12.07
C LEU A 160 0.96 -11.84 -11.72
N ASN A 161 1.27 -13.12 -11.61
CA ASN A 161 0.40 -14.19 -11.11
C ASN A 161 0.90 -14.64 -9.73
N PRO A 162 0.19 -15.53 -9.01
CA PRO A 162 0.61 -15.97 -7.67
C PRO A 162 2.03 -16.56 -7.62
N ALA A 163 2.49 -17.22 -8.71
CA ALA A 163 3.83 -17.78 -8.76
C ALA A 163 4.91 -16.71 -8.90
N SER A 164 4.78 -15.84 -9.89
CA SER A 164 5.76 -14.77 -10.15
C SER A 164 5.77 -13.73 -9.02
N PHE A 165 4.63 -13.47 -8.38
CA PHE A 165 4.58 -12.61 -7.20
C PHE A 165 5.37 -13.23 -6.04
N ALA A 166 5.15 -14.52 -5.75
CA ALA A 166 5.92 -15.21 -4.71
C ALA A 166 7.44 -15.18 -4.97
N GLU A 167 7.88 -15.30 -6.24
CA GLU A 167 9.31 -15.21 -6.59
C GLU A 167 9.86 -13.79 -6.33
N ARG A 168 9.12 -12.73 -6.63
CA ARG A 168 9.53 -11.37 -6.30
C ARG A 168 9.66 -11.15 -4.80
N LEU A 169 8.75 -11.75 -4.01
CA LEU A 169 8.83 -11.71 -2.56
C LEU A 169 10.01 -12.52 -2.02
N ARG A 170 10.38 -13.64 -2.67
CA ARG A 170 11.59 -14.41 -2.30
C ARG A 170 12.87 -13.60 -2.44
N ALA A 171 12.94 -12.72 -3.43
CA ALA A 171 14.10 -11.84 -3.63
C ALA A 171 14.33 -10.90 -2.43
N LEU A 172 13.30 -10.59 -1.64
CA LEU A 172 13.42 -9.72 -0.47
C LEU A 172 14.31 -10.31 0.66
N LYS A 173 14.73 -11.58 0.54
CA LYS A 173 15.74 -12.18 1.42
C LYS A 173 17.05 -11.40 1.42
N GLU A 174 17.41 -10.75 0.32
CA GLU A 174 18.62 -9.93 0.20
C GLU A 174 18.64 -8.77 1.20
N PHE A 175 17.47 -8.32 1.68
CA PHE A 175 17.32 -7.27 2.68
C PHE A 175 17.18 -7.79 4.12
N GLY A 176 17.50 -9.07 4.36
CA GLY A 176 17.45 -9.68 5.70
C GLY A 176 16.09 -10.24 6.11
N LEU A 177 15.10 -10.22 5.24
CA LEU A 177 13.80 -10.83 5.50
C LEU A 177 13.88 -12.37 5.43
N LYS A 178 13.23 -13.06 6.37
CA LYS A 178 13.00 -14.49 6.27
C LYS A 178 11.72 -14.72 5.47
N VAL A 179 11.82 -15.45 4.35
CA VAL A 179 10.70 -15.68 3.43
C VAL A 179 10.36 -17.16 3.37
N GLU A 180 9.11 -17.49 3.64
CA GLU A 180 8.52 -18.82 3.50
C GLU A 180 7.37 -18.75 2.49
N VAL A 181 7.30 -19.72 1.56
CA VAL A 181 6.21 -19.85 0.59
C VAL A 181 5.54 -21.19 0.80
N LEU A 182 4.24 -21.17 1.06
CA LEU A 182 3.38 -22.33 1.18
C LEU A 182 2.53 -22.43 -0.08
N GLU A 183 2.53 -23.60 -0.72
CA GLU A 183 1.80 -23.83 -1.97
C GLU A 183 1.33 -25.28 -2.11
N GLY A 184 0.41 -25.52 -3.04
CA GLY A 184 -0.06 -26.85 -3.43
C GLY A 184 -0.52 -27.70 -2.24
N LYS A 185 0.01 -28.94 -2.16
CA LYS A 185 -0.37 -29.92 -1.12
C LYS A 185 -0.14 -29.40 0.31
N ARG A 186 0.79 -28.47 0.51
CA ARG A 186 1.07 -27.92 1.85
C ARG A 186 -0.05 -27.01 2.35
N LEU A 187 -0.68 -26.22 1.47
CA LEU A 187 -1.87 -25.42 1.81
C LEU A 187 -3.04 -26.33 2.17
N MET A 188 -3.26 -27.38 1.37
CA MET A 188 -4.31 -28.38 1.63
C MET A 188 -4.10 -29.10 2.96
N ALA A 189 -2.87 -29.53 3.25
CA ALA A 189 -2.53 -30.22 4.50
C ALA A 189 -2.69 -29.33 5.74
N LEU A 190 -2.57 -28.01 5.58
CA LEU A 190 -2.83 -27.02 6.62
C LEU A 190 -4.31 -26.70 6.79
N GLY A 191 -5.20 -27.20 5.91
CA GLY A 191 -6.62 -26.93 5.95
C GLY A 191 -7.02 -25.54 5.43
N MET A 192 -6.20 -24.92 4.55
CA MET A 192 -6.49 -23.64 3.90
C MET A 192 -7.45 -23.81 2.72
N GLY A 193 -8.64 -24.32 3.01
CA GLY A 193 -9.62 -24.68 1.98
C GLY A 193 -10.22 -23.49 1.26
N ALA A 194 -10.39 -22.36 1.95
CA ALA A 194 -10.92 -21.14 1.34
C ALA A 194 -9.93 -20.53 0.32
N LEU A 195 -8.66 -20.40 0.69
CA LEU A 195 -7.60 -19.95 -0.22
C LEU A 195 -7.43 -20.91 -1.41
N CYS A 196 -7.48 -22.23 -1.16
CA CYS A 196 -7.36 -23.25 -2.21
C CYS A 196 -8.54 -23.21 -3.17
N ALA A 197 -9.76 -22.97 -2.70
CA ALA A 197 -10.95 -22.89 -3.54
C ALA A 197 -10.89 -21.68 -4.49
N VAL A 198 -10.59 -20.48 -3.96
CA VAL A 198 -10.49 -19.27 -4.77
C VAL A 198 -9.46 -19.42 -5.90
N GLY A 199 -8.27 -19.92 -5.58
CA GLY A 199 -7.22 -20.09 -6.59
C GLY A 199 -7.34 -21.38 -7.41
N GLY A 200 -8.37 -22.21 -7.21
CA GLY A 200 -8.50 -23.52 -7.85
C GLY A 200 -8.78 -23.49 -9.34
N GLY A 201 -9.44 -22.43 -9.83
CA GLY A 201 -9.74 -22.25 -11.25
C GLY A 201 -8.55 -21.79 -12.10
N ALA A 202 -7.54 -21.18 -11.48
CA ALA A 202 -6.41 -20.57 -12.15
C ALA A 202 -5.31 -21.59 -12.51
N VAL A 203 -4.55 -21.31 -13.57
CA VAL A 203 -3.38 -22.12 -14.01
C VAL A 203 -2.30 -22.09 -12.93
N HIS A 204 -2.05 -20.92 -12.34
CA HIS A 204 -1.08 -20.74 -11.27
C HIS A 204 -1.81 -20.82 -9.93
N GLY A 205 -1.80 -21.99 -9.31
CA GLY A 205 -2.49 -22.23 -8.05
C GLY A 205 -2.09 -21.27 -6.92
N PRO A 206 -2.89 -21.19 -5.84
CA PRO A 206 -2.72 -20.20 -4.78
C PRO A 206 -1.44 -20.43 -3.96
N ARG A 207 -0.99 -19.37 -3.29
CA ARG A 207 0.17 -19.38 -2.38
C ARG A 207 -0.11 -18.56 -1.14
N LEU A 208 0.44 -18.99 -0.01
CA LEU A 208 0.57 -18.14 1.18
C LEU A 208 2.05 -17.82 1.35
N VAL A 209 2.39 -16.53 1.32
CA VAL A 209 3.76 -16.07 1.50
C VAL A 209 3.89 -15.41 2.86
N VAL A 210 4.90 -15.83 3.63
CA VAL A 210 5.21 -15.28 4.95
C VAL A 210 6.56 -14.58 4.87
N LEU A 211 6.56 -13.28 5.12
CA LEU A 211 7.75 -12.44 5.24
C LEU A 211 7.95 -12.11 6.74
N ARG A 212 9.15 -12.32 7.27
CA ARG A 212 9.43 -12.05 8.68
C ARG A 212 10.65 -11.15 8.82
N TRP A 213 10.45 -10.03 9.49
CA TRP A 213 11.50 -9.18 10.01
C TRP A 213 11.70 -9.49 11.49
N PRO A 214 12.90 -9.95 11.93
CA PRO A 214 13.10 -10.36 13.30
C PRO A 214 13.12 -9.20 14.30
N GLY A 215 13.40 -7.97 13.83
CA GLY A 215 13.67 -6.83 14.70
C GLY A 215 14.91 -7.02 15.56
N LYS A 216 15.06 -6.18 16.58
CA LYS A 216 16.15 -6.22 17.58
C LYS A 216 15.62 -6.50 18.98
N VAL A 217 14.34 -6.20 19.24
CA VAL A 217 13.71 -6.41 20.55
C VAL A 217 13.04 -7.80 20.61
N LYS A 218 13.08 -8.41 21.78
CA LYS A 218 12.44 -9.71 22.02
C LYS A 218 10.97 -9.48 22.40
N ALA A 219 10.12 -9.31 21.40
CA ALA A 219 8.68 -9.12 21.54
C ALA A 219 7.90 -9.96 20.52
N ALA A 220 6.58 -10.14 20.75
CA ALA A 220 5.70 -10.67 19.71
C ALA A 220 5.64 -9.69 18.53
N PRO A 221 5.55 -10.17 17.27
CA PRO A 221 5.56 -9.30 16.10
C PRO A 221 4.27 -8.47 15.99
N VAL A 222 4.36 -7.34 15.30
CA VAL A 222 3.20 -6.76 14.64
C VAL A 222 2.97 -7.51 13.32
N ALA A 223 1.71 -7.82 13.00
CA ALA A 223 1.37 -8.58 11.80
C ALA A 223 0.62 -7.74 10.78
N PHE A 224 1.03 -7.85 9.52
CA PHE A 224 0.32 -7.34 8.36
C PHE A 224 -0.21 -8.51 7.56
N VAL A 225 -1.48 -8.48 7.20
CA VAL A 225 -2.10 -9.51 6.36
C VAL A 225 -2.59 -8.84 5.09
N GLY A 226 -2.26 -9.38 3.91
CA GLY A 226 -2.56 -8.73 2.65
C GLY A 226 -3.40 -9.58 1.70
N LYS A 227 -4.51 -9.01 1.18
CA LYS A 227 -5.24 -9.56 0.04
C LYS A 227 -4.34 -9.49 -1.20
N GLY A 228 -4.12 -10.63 -1.84
CA GLY A 228 -3.23 -10.77 -3.00
C GLY A 228 -3.91 -11.44 -4.19
N ILE A 229 -5.08 -10.97 -4.60
CA ILE A 229 -5.75 -11.43 -5.82
C ILE A 229 -5.07 -10.81 -7.02
N CYS A 230 -4.17 -11.58 -7.67
CA CYS A 230 -3.34 -11.08 -8.78
C CYS A 230 -4.16 -10.64 -9.99
N PHE A 231 -5.31 -11.24 -10.19
CA PHE A 231 -6.37 -10.80 -11.11
C PHE A 231 -7.71 -11.36 -10.64
N ASP A 232 -8.76 -10.55 -10.71
CA ASP A 232 -10.10 -10.93 -10.30
C ASP A 232 -11.10 -10.84 -11.45
N THR A 233 -11.55 -11.99 -11.93
CA THR A 233 -12.62 -12.08 -12.92
C THR A 233 -14.02 -12.10 -12.28
N GLY A 234 -14.11 -12.19 -10.95
CA GLY A 234 -15.32 -12.53 -10.20
C GLY A 234 -15.55 -14.05 -10.07
N GLY A 235 -14.76 -14.87 -10.75
CA GLY A 235 -14.99 -16.30 -10.80
C GLY A 235 -16.27 -16.65 -11.59
N ILE A 236 -17.04 -17.64 -11.13
CA ILE A 236 -18.32 -18.05 -11.76
C ILE A 236 -19.33 -16.88 -11.71
N SER A 237 -19.35 -16.06 -10.67
CA SER A 237 -20.09 -14.80 -10.58
C SER A 237 -19.34 -13.70 -11.34
N ILE A 238 -19.23 -13.87 -12.69
CA ILE A 238 -18.35 -13.08 -13.53
C ILE A 238 -18.68 -11.58 -13.54
N LYS A 239 -17.65 -10.76 -13.40
CA LYS A 239 -17.74 -9.31 -13.49
C LYS A 239 -18.15 -8.83 -14.90
N PRO A 240 -18.77 -7.64 -15.02
CA PRO A 240 -18.91 -6.97 -16.33
C PRO A 240 -17.55 -6.74 -16.96
N ALA A 241 -17.47 -6.78 -18.32
CA ALA A 241 -16.22 -6.55 -19.03
C ALA A 241 -15.64 -5.13 -18.81
N ALA A 242 -16.52 -4.13 -18.65
CA ALA A 242 -16.09 -2.75 -18.43
C ALA A 242 -15.42 -2.58 -17.06
N GLY A 243 -14.16 -2.14 -17.04
CA GLY A 243 -13.36 -1.95 -15.83
C GLY A 243 -12.69 -3.22 -15.28
N MET A 244 -12.92 -4.39 -15.93
CA MET A 244 -12.28 -5.63 -15.46
C MET A 244 -10.75 -5.57 -15.58
N GLU A 245 -10.21 -4.81 -16.54
CA GLU A 245 -8.76 -4.59 -16.71
C GLU A 245 -8.10 -3.96 -15.49
N ASP A 246 -8.83 -3.25 -14.66
CA ASP A 246 -8.31 -2.63 -13.45
C ASP A 246 -8.23 -3.61 -12.27
N MET A 247 -8.82 -4.80 -12.40
CA MET A 247 -8.74 -5.87 -11.39
C MET A 247 -7.34 -6.47 -11.24
N ARG A 248 -6.35 -6.05 -12.05
CA ARG A 248 -4.92 -6.29 -11.77
C ARG A 248 -4.44 -5.64 -10.47
N ALA A 249 -5.15 -4.59 -9.99
CA ALA A 249 -4.85 -3.89 -8.74
C ALA A 249 -5.41 -4.59 -7.50
N ASP A 250 -6.18 -5.68 -7.66
CA ASP A 250 -6.87 -6.37 -6.57
C ASP A 250 -5.94 -7.15 -5.61
N MET A 251 -4.66 -6.94 -5.76
CA MET A 251 -3.58 -7.42 -4.90
C MET A 251 -2.86 -6.29 -4.16
N ALA A 252 -3.39 -5.06 -4.18
CA ALA A 252 -2.76 -3.89 -3.58
C ALA A 252 -2.57 -4.03 -2.05
N GLY A 253 -3.45 -4.77 -1.37
CA GLY A 253 -3.29 -5.07 0.06
C GLY A 253 -2.02 -5.88 0.35
N ALA A 254 -1.75 -6.93 -0.45
CA ALA A 254 -0.52 -7.71 -0.33
C ALA A 254 0.71 -6.89 -0.73
N ALA A 255 0.59 -6.05 -1.76
CA ALA A 255 1.68 -5.17 -2.19
C ALA A 255 2.04 -4.13 -1.10
N ALA A 256 1.04 -3.53 -0.45
CA ALA A 256 1.24 -2.60 0.65
C ALA A 256 1.89 -3.26 1.87
N ALA A 257 1.40 -4.44 2.29
CA ALA A 257 1.99 -5.19 3.39
C ALA A 257 3.45 -5.61 3.09
N ALA A 258 3.75 -6.03 1.85
CA ALA A 258 5.10 -6.36 1.40
C ALA A 258 6.02 -5.13 1.36
N GLY A 259 5.52 -3.99 0.86
CA GLY A 259 6.24 -2.72 0.84
C GLY A 259 6.55 -2.21 2.25
N ALA A 260 5.59 -2.31 3.17
CA ALA A 260 5.77 -1.89 4.55
C ALA A 260 6.86 -2.72 5.26
N ILE A 261 6.80 -4.06 5.19
CA ILE A 261 7.82 -4.90 5.84
C ILE A 261 9.21 -4.74 5.18
N LEU A 262 9.26 -4.46 3.88
CA LEU A 262 10.52 -4.09 3.19
C LEU A 262 11.08 -2.79 3.75
N ALA A 263 10.26 -1.75 3.95
CA ALA A 263 10.68 -0.48 4.55
C ALA A 263 11.23 -0.69 5.96
N LEU A 264 10.55 -1.49 6.79
CA LEU A 264 11.03 -1.85 8.14
C LEU A 264 12.40 -2.53 8.10
N ALA A 265 12.62 -3.47 7.17
CA ALA A 265 13.89 -4.16 7.00
C ALA A 265 15.01 -3.21 6.54
N LEU A 266 14.74 -2.36 5.56
CA LEU A 266 15.71 -1.41 5.00
C LEU A 266 16.17 -0.38 6.03
N ARG A 267 15.25 0.14 6.88
CA ARG A 267 15.59 1.09 7.94
C ARG A 267 16.00 0.42 9.26
N GLN A 268 16.12 -0.92 9.25
CA GLN A 268 16.57 -1.70 10.43
C GLN A 268 15.68 -1.45 11.67
N SER A 269 14.36 -1.47 11.48
CA SER A 269 13.38 -1.29 12.57
C SER A 269 13.72 -2.20 13.76
N PRO A 270 13.72 -1.70 15.00
CA PRO A 270 13.91 -2.54 16.18
C PRO A 270 12.72 -3.47 16.44
N ALA A 271 11.52 -3.11 15.98
CA ALA A 271 10.31 -3.90 16.18
C ALA A 271 10.27 -5.15 15.28
N PRO A 272 9.99 -6.35 15.84
CA PRO A 272 9.72 -7.53 15.01
C PRO A 272 8.38 -7.39 14.29
N ALA A 273 8.37 -7.81 13.02
CA ALA A 273 7.18 -7.76 12.18
C ALA A 273 7.03 -9.03 11.33
N VAL A 274 5.79 -9.34 10.94
CA VAL A 274 5.47 -10.40 9.99
C VAL A 274 4.43 -9.90 8.99
N ALA A 275 4.64 -10.18 7.71
CA ALA A 275 3.60 -10.03 6.70
C ALA A 275 3.19 -11.40 6.18
N VAL A 276 1.87 -11.65 6.11
CA VAL A 276 1.27 -12.88 5.60
C VAL A 276 0.38 -12.51 4.41
N LEU A 277 0.76 -12.97 3.24
CA LEU A 277 0.17 -12.56 1.97
C LEU A 277 -0.54 -13.76 1.35
N ALA A 278 -1.86 -13.69 1.21
CA ALA A 278 -2.67 -14.70 0.55
C ALA A 278 -2.74 -14.38 -0.95
N LEU A 279 -2.00 -15.12 -1.76
CA LEU A 279 -1.91 -14.90 -3.20
C LEU A 279 -2.78 -15.90 -3.94
N ALA A 280 -3.71 -15.41 -4.75
CA ALA A 280 -4.56 -16.20 -5.61
C ALA A 280 -4.87 -15.44 -6.91
N GLU A 281 -5.46 -16.12 -7.87
CA GLU A 281 -6.09 -15.54 -9.04
C GLU A 281 -7.52 -16.10 -9.08
N ASN A 282 -8.53 -15.22 -9.06
CA ASN A 282 -9.93 -15.62 -9.13
C ASN A 282 -10.33 -15.74 -10.61
N ALA A 283 -10.16 -16.95 -11.16
CA ALA A 283 -10.38 -17.22 -12.57
C ALA A 283 -11.36 -18.37 -12.79
N ILE A 284 -12.00 -18.38 -13.95
CA ILE A 284 -12.89 -19.46 -14.37
C ILE A 284 -12.06 -20.59 -14.98
N GLY A 285 -12.23 -21.78 -14.46
CA GLY A 285 -11.57 -23.00 -14.92
C GLY A 285 -12.31 -24.26 -14.47
N ALA A 286 -11.79 -25.42 -14.83
CA ALA A 286 -12.43 -26.71 -14.54
C ALA A 286 -12.60 -27.00 -13.04
N ALA A 287 -11.77 -26.40 -12.19
CA ALA A 287 -11.79 -26.57 -10.74
C ALA A 287 -12.25 -25.32 -9.99
N SER A 288 -12.96 -24.41 -10.65
CA SER A 288 -13.53 -23.22 -9.99
C SER A 288 -14.59 -23.61 -8.95
N TYR A 289 -14.53 -22.96 -7.81
CA TYR A 289 -15.60 -23.03 -6.81
C TYR A 289 -16.86 -22.28 -7.28
N ARG A 290 -18.00 -22.55 -6.66
CA ARG A 290 -19.30 -22.10 -7.14
C ARG A 290 -20.16 -21.55 -6.02
N PRO A 291 -21.10 -20.68 -6.31
CA PRO A 291 -22.20 -20.40 -5.38
C PRO A 291 -22.88 -21.70 -4.93
N GLY A 292 -23.10 -21.86 -3.62
CA GLY A 292 -23.63 -23.06 -2.99
C GLY A 292 -22.56 -24.05 -2.48
N ASP A 293 -21.31 -23.90 -2.83
CA ASP A 293 -20.24 -24.72 -2.27
C ASP A 293 -19.99 -24.38 -0.78
N ILE A 294 -19.64 -25.39 0.01
CA ILE A 294 -19.22 -25.23 1.41
C ILE A 294 -17.72 -25.40 1.52
N LEU A 295 -17.04 -24.36 1.95
CA LEU A 295 -15.60 -24.36 2.14
C LEU A 295 -15.25 -24.56 3.61
N ARG A 296 -14.16 -25.27 3.89
CA ARG A 296 -13.59 -25.35 5.25
C ARG A 296 -12.35 -24.48 5.33
N SER A 297 -12.36 -23.49 6.21
CA SER A 297 -11.24 -22.60 6.45
C SER A 297 -10.15 -23.24 7.33
N TYR A 298 -8.98 -22.59 7.39
CA TYR A 298 -7.88 -22.94 8.30
C TYR A 298 -8.32 -23.01 9.76
N SER A 299 -9.25 -22.17 10.19
CA SER A 299 -9.80 -22.19 11.57
C SER A 299 -10.67 -23.41 11.85
N GLY A 300 -11.04 -24.19 10.84
CA GLY A 300 -11.98 -25.29 10.92
C GLY A 300 -13.43 -24.89 10.67
N LYS A 301 -13.77 -23.59 10.70
CA LYS A 301 -15.12 -23.10 10.37
C LYS A 301 -15.48 -23.41 8.92
N THR A 302 -16.73 -23.78 8.69
CA THR A 302 -17.32 -23.98 7.38
C THR A 302 -17.96 -22.69 6.87
N ILE A 303 -17.81 -22.40 5.59
CA ILE A 303 -18.24 -21.16 4.94
C ILE A 303 -19.09 -21.51 3.73
N GLU A 304 -20.37 -21.08 3.71
CA GLU A 304 -21.23 -21.13 2.55
C GLU A 304 -20.87 -20.03 1.56
N VAL A 305 -20.60 -20.41 0.33
CA VAL A 305 -20.33 -19.49 -0.79
C VAL A 305 -21.64 -19.03 -1.38
N LEU A 306 -21.90 -17.74 -1.43
CA LEU A 306 -23.07 -17.16 -2.15
C LEU A 306 -22.65 -16.44 -3.43
N ASP A 307 -21.45 -15.85 -3.43
CA ASP A 307 -20.94 -15.05 -4.52
C ASP A 307 -19.44 -15.28 -4.68
N THR A 308 -19.00 -15.77 -5.84
CA THR A 308 -17.58 -15.98 -6.08
C THR A 308 -16.78 -14.70 -6.34
N ASP A 309 -17.47 -13.56 -6.48
CA ASP A 309 -16.86 -12.20 -6.54
C ASP A 309 -16.62 -11.59 -5.15
N ALA A 310 -16.93 -12.33 -4.09
CA ALA A 310 -16.57 -12.01 -2.70
C ALA A 310 -15.40 -12.90 -2.21
N GLU A 311 -14.42 -13.12 -3.04
CA GLU A 311 -13.26 -14.02 -2.89
C GLU A 311 -12.20 -13.49 -1.91
N GLY A 312 -12.02 -12.17 -1.87
CA GLY A 312 -10.98 -11.52 -1.05
C GLY A 312 -11.12 -11.85 0.43
N ARG A 313 -12.33 -11.84 0.96
CA ARG A 313 -12.61 -12.20 2.35
C ARG A 313 -12.38 -13.69 2.63
N LEU A 314 -12.52 -14.55 1.63
CA LEU A 314 -12.25 -15.99 1.76
C LEU A 314 -10.75 -16.27 1.91
N ILE A 315 -9.91 -15.70 1.06
CA ILE A 315 -8.46 -15.87 1.19
C ILE A 315 -7.91 -15.24 2.47
N LEU A 316 -8.49 -14.12 2.90
CA LEU A 316 -8.13 -13.46 4.15
C LEU A 316 -8.57 -14.27 5.37
N ALA A 317 -9.68 -14.99 5.33
CA ALA A 317 -10.11 -15.87 6.43
C ALA A 317 -9.03 -16.88 6.82
N ASP A 318 -8.43 -17.55 5.83
CA ASP A 318 -7.33 -18.50 6.07
C ASP A 318 -6.06 -17.78 6.55
N ALA A 319 -5.70 -16.65 5.93
CA ALA A 319 -4.50 -15.90 6.27
C ALA A 319 -4.56 -15.29 7.67
N LEU A 320 -5.71 -14.72 8.08
CA LEU A 320 -5.93 -14.15 9.41
C LEU A 320 -5.85 -15.21 10.48
N ALA A 321 -6.61 -16.31 10.33
CA ALA A 321 -6.62 -17.39 11.30
C ALA A 321 -5.24 -18.05 11.45
N TYR A 322 -4.53 -18.26 10.33
CA TYR A 322 -3.15 -18.75 10.34
C TYR A 322 -2.19 -17.79 11.06
N THR A 323 -2.32 -16.50 10.80
CA THR A 323 -1.47 -15.47 11.41
C THR A 323 -1.68 -15.40 12.91
N ALA A 324 -2.94 -15.36 13.36
CA ALA A 324 -3.30 -15.34 14.76
C ALA A 324 -2.78 -16.59 15.52
N ALA A 325 -2.98 -17.78 14.95
CA ALA A 325 -2.56 -19.04 15.56
C ALA A 325 -1.04 -19.20 15.64
N ARG A 326 -0.35 -18.88 14.54
CA ARG A 326 1.09 -19.17 14.42
C ARG A 326 1.98 -18.11 15.06
N PHE A 327 1.63 -16.83 14.97
CA PHE A 327 2.50 -15.73 15.38
C PHE A 327 2.07 -15.04 16.67
N LYS A 328 0.80 -15.18 17.05
CA LYS A 328 0.22 -14.53 18.26
C LYS A 328 0.67 -13.06 18.32
N PRO A 329 0.37 -12.26 17.28
CA PRO A 329 0.90 -10.90 17.17
C PRO A 329 0.34 -10.00 18.27
N ARG A 330 1.09 -8.94 18.65
CA ARG A 330 0.59 -7.90 19.58
C ARG A 330 -0.46 -7.00 18.93
N ALA A 331 -0.47 -6.92 17.60
CA ALA A 331 -1.51 -6.30 16.79
C ALA A 331 -1.47 -6.92 15.39
N MET A 332 -2.63 -7.07 14.77
CA MET A 332 -2.77 -7.59 13.41
C MET A 332 -3.58 -6.58 12.59
N ILE A 333 -3.02 -6.15 11.48
CA ILE A 333 -3.66 -5.22 10.54
C ILE A 333 -3.76 -5.92 9.20
N ASP A 334 -4.94 -6.06 8.65
CA ASP A 334 -5.10 -6.53 7.29
C ASP A 334 -5.49 -5.41 6.34
N LEU A 335 -5.05 -5.53 5.08
CA LEU A 335 -5.30 -4.58 4.01
C LEU A 335 -5.87 -5.31 2.80
N ALA A 336 -6.96 -4.79 2.26
CA ALA A 336 -7.59 -5.34 1.08
C ALA A 336 -8.33 -4.28 0.25
N THR A 337 -8.28 -4.42 -1.05
CA THR A 337 -9.23 -3.84 -2.00
C THR A 337 -10.48 -4.70 -1.94
N LEU A 338 -11.31 -4.48 -0.89
CA LEU A 338 -12.27 -5.51 -0.54
C LEU A 338 -13.65 -5.26 -1.11
N THR A 339 -14.15 -4.02 -1.04
CA THR A 339 -15.56 -3.77 -1.39
C THR A 339 -15.76 -2.52 -2.24
N GLY A 340 -16.65 -2.61 -3.23
CA GLY A 340 -17.11 -1.43 -3.97
C GLY A 340 -17.96 -0.48 -3.10
N SER A 341 -18.57 -0.99 -2.03
CA SER A 341 -19.39 -0.18 -1.13
C SER A 341 -18.59 0.83 -0.32
N ILE A 342 -17.33 0.55 0.00
CA ILE A 342 -16.47 1.53 0.68
C ILE A 342 -16.18 2.73 -0.21
N ILE A 343 -16.01 2.51 -1.54
CA ILE A 343 -15.84 3.59 -2.52
C ILE A 343 -17.10 4.45 -2.57
N THR A 344 -18.28 3.81 -2.56
CA THR A 344 -19.56 4.53 -2.52
C THR A 344 -19.70 5.39 -1.27
N ALA A 345 -19.20 4.91 -0.11
CA ALA A 345 -19.28 5.61 1.17
C ALA A 345 -18.23 6.73 1.32
N LEU A 346 -16.97 6.48 0.93
CA LEU A 346 -15.82 7.35 1.24
C LEU A 346 -15.15 7.98 0.00
N GLY A 347 -15.55 7.57 -1.22
CA GLY A 347 -14.92 8.01 -2.46
C GLY A 347 -13.48 7.51 -2.58
N HIS A 348 -12.62 8.34 -3.20
CA HIS A 348 -11.22 8.02 -3.50
C HIS A 348 -10.23 8.77 -2.57
N HIS A 349 -10.71 9.21 -1.40
CA HIS A 349 -9.93 10.10 -0.52
C HIS A 349 -9.54 9.48 0.81
N ARG A 350 -10.27 8.49 1.28
CA ARG A 350 -10.06 7.82 2.57
C ARG A 350 -10.27 6.32 2.42
N ALA A 351 -9.50 5.52 3.16
CA ALA A 351 -9.79 4.11 3.34
C ALA A 351 -10.72 3.92 4.56
N GLY A 352 -11.49 2.84 4.56
CA GLY A 352 -12.25 2.44 5.73
C GLY A 352 -11.35 1.73 6.73
N VAL A 353 -11.47 2.04 8.03
CA VAL A 353 -10.85 1.28 9.11
C VAL A 353 -11.94 0.66 9.99
N PHE A 354 -11.85 -0.65 10.17
CA PHE A 354 -12.69 -1.46 11.04
C PHE A 354 -11.80 -2.11 12.10
N GLY A 355 -12.30 -2.38 13.29
CA GLY A 355 -11.45 -3.02 14.29
C GLY A 355 -12.19 -3.48 15.53
N ASN A 356 -11.50 -4.26 16.37
CA ASN A 356 -11.97 -4.72 17.67
C ASN A 356 -11.21 -4.08 18.84
N ASP A 357 -10.27 -3.15 18.55
CA ASP A 357 -9.44 -2.47 19.53
C ASP A 357 -9.39 -0.96 19.21
N GLU A 358 -9.97 -0.14 20.09
CA GLU A 358 -10.08 1.31 19.92
C GLU A 358 -8.69 1.99 19.90
N ALA A 359 -7.75 1.50 20.73
CA ALA A 359 -6.42 2.08 20.80
C ALA A 359 -5.60 1.80 19.53
N LEU A 360 -5.79 0.65 18.89
CA LEU A 360 -5.19 0.33 17.59
C LEU A 360 -5.82 1.19 16.49
N SER A 361 -7.14 1.31 16.47
CA SER A 361 -7.88 2.13 15.50
C SER A 361 -7.48 3.60 15.59
N ALA A 362 -7.40 4.16 16.79
CA ALA A 362 -6.94 5.53 17.01
C ALA A 362 -5.49 5.75 16.55
N ALA A 363 -4.59 4.80 16.82
CA ALA A 363 -3.21 4.88 16.38
C ALA A 363 -3.07 4.80 14.85
N LEU A 364 -3.88 3.96 14.19
CA LEU A 364 -3.94 3.87 12.72
C LEU A 364 -4.44 5.19 12.11
N MET A 365 -5.49 5.78 12.67
CA MET A 365 -6.00 7.08 12.20
C MET A 365 -4.95 8.17 12.35
N ALA A 366 -4.28 8.25 13.51
CA ALA A 366 -3.21 9.23 13.74
C ALA A 366 -2.03 9.02 12.78
N ALA A 367 -1.63 7.76 12.54
CA ALA A 367 -0.58 7.44 11.58
C ALA A 367 -0.97 7.83 10.15
N GLY A 368 -2.23 7.57 9.76
CA GLY A 368 -2.75 7.93 8.45
C GLY A 368 -2.75 9.44 8.20
N GLU A 369 -3.20 10.23 9.17
CA GLU A 369 -3.18 11.69 9.08
C GLU A 369 -1.74 12.23 8.98
N ALA A 370 -0.80 11.67 9.76
CA ALA A 370 0.60 12.12 9.75
C ALA A 370 1.30 11.94 8.39
N VAL A 371 0.85 10.98 7.57
CA VAL A 371 1.44 10.68 6.26
C VAL A 371 0.50 10.95 5.08
N ALA A 372 -0.64 11.64 5.31
CA ALA A 372 -1.68 11.90 4.32
C ALA A 372 -2.18 10.64 3.59
N GLU A 373 -2.36 9.59 4.35
CA GLU A 373 -3.12 8.38 3.99
C GLU A 373 -4.31 8.23 4.95
N PRO A 374 -5.29 9.16 4.90
CA PRO A 374 -6.31 9.28 5.92
C PRO A 374 -7.28 8.09 5.90
N LEU A 375 -7.73 7.73 7.10
CA LEU A 375 -8.71 6.68 7.33
C LEU A 375 -10.04 7.27 7.83
N TRP A 376 -11.09 6.45 7.76
CA TRP A 376 -12.38 6.75 8.39
C TRP A 376 -12.89 5.52 9.15
N PRO A 377 -13.26 5.67 10.44
CA PRO A 377 -13.75 4.55 11.24
C PRO A 377 -15.14 4.11 10.77
N MET A 378 -15.30 2.80 10.60
CA MET A 378 -16.52 2.16 10.16
C MET A 378 -16.97 1.16 11.22
N PRO A 379 -18.30 0.97 11.42
CA PRO A 379 -18.83 0.09 12.45
C PRO A 379 -18.77 -1.39 12.08
N ILE A 380 -18.66 -2.24 13.11
CA ILE A 380 -18.93 -3.68 13.05
C ILE A 380 -19.89 -3.99 14.20
N ASP A 381 -21.19 -4.07 13.91
CA ASP A 381 -22.24 -4.35 14.87
C ASP A 381 -22.74 -5.80 14.76
N GLU A 382 -23.54 -6.25 15.75
CA GLU A 382 -24.10 -7.60 15.76
C GLU A 382 -25.08 -7.80 14.57
N GLU A 383 -25.79 -6.76 14.14
CA GLU A 383 -26.66 -6.79 12.98
C GLU A 383 -25.93 -7.15 11.70
N HIS A 384 -24.68 -6.68 11.54
CA HIS A 384 -23.83 -7.05 10.39
C HIS A 384 -23.40 -8.52 10.43
N ARG A 385 -23.30 -9.10 11.63
CA ARG A 385 -22.98 -10.51 11.82
C ARG A 385 -24.20 -11.42 11.61
N GLU A 386 -25.39 -10.97 12.04
CA GLU A 386 -26.62 -11.76 11.90
C GLU A 386 -26.90 -12.15 10.44
N VAL A 387 -26.65 -11.26 9.48
CA VAL A 387 -26.88 -11.55 8.06
C VAL A 387 -25.92 -12.61 7.49
N LEU A 388 -24.84 -12.92 8.21
CA LEU A 388 -23.86 -13.94 7.82
C LEU A 388 -24.20 -15.34 8.37
N LYS A 389 -25.30 -15.53 9.08
CA LYS A 389 -25.74 -16.83 9.52
C LYS A 389 -26.15 -17.71 8.34
N SER A 390 -25.69 -18.94 8.31
CA SER A 390 -26.05 -19.97 7.32
C SER A 390 -26.89 -21.06 7.93
N ASP A 391 -27.79 -21.66 7.17
CA ASP A 391 -28.58 -22.82 7.59
C ASP A 391 -27.80 -24.15 7.38
N ILE A 392 -26.71 -24.13 6.60
CA ILE A 392 -25.97 -25.33 6.15
C ILE A 392 -24.46 -25.27 6.43
N ALA A 393 -23.96 -24.15 6.98
CA ALA A 393 -22.57 -23.97 7.36
C ALA A 393 -22.48 -23.13 8.65
N ASP A 394 -21.29 -22.96 9.21
CA ASP A 394 -21.08 -22.10 10.38
C ASP A 394 -21.39 -20.63 10.08
N LEU A 395 -21.08 -20.19 8.86
CA LEU A 395 -21.43 -18.87 8.36
C LEU A 395 -21.42 -18.84 6.81
N ARG A 396 -22.07 -17.81 6.24
CA ARG A 396 -21.95 -17.49 4.82
C ARG A 396 -20.97 -16.35 4.60
N GLN A 397 -20.38 -16.28 3.41
CA GLN A 397 -19.34 -15.29 3.12
C GLN A 397 -19.86 -13.85 2.97
N CYS A 398 -21.08 -13.68 2.53
CA CYS A 398 -21.72 -12.37 2.32
C CYS A 398 -23.22 -12.43 2.57
N ALA A 399 -23.88 -11.28 2.61
CA ALA A 399 -25.33 -11.20 2.74
C ALA A 399 -26.00 -11.77 1.49
N PRO A 400 -27.15 -12.47 1.63
CA PRO A 400 -27.90 -12.99 0.50
C PRO A 400 -28.38 -11.87 -0.45
N ALA A 401 -28.38 -12.13 -1.74
CA ALA A 401 -28.96 -11.21 -2.72
C ALA A 401 -30.43 -10.93 -2.35
N GLY A 402 -30.83 -9.65 -2.41
CA GLY A 402 -32.20 -9.25 -2.06
C GLY A 402 -32.49 -9.10 -0.57
N SER A 403 -31.52 -9.32 0.33
CA SER A 403 -31.71 -9.16 1.79
C SER A 403 -31.88 -7.71 2.25
N GLY A 404 -31.60 -6.72 1.39
CA GLY A 404 -31.79 -5.31 1.71
C GLY A 404 -33.17 -4.77 1.34
N ALA A 405 -33.61 -3.69 2.01
CA ALA A 405 -34.90 -3.02 1.78
C ALA A 405 -35.14 -2.57 0.31
N TRP A 406 -34.10 -2.50 -0.50
CA TRP A 406 -34.12 -2.08 -1.91
C TRP A 406 -33.69 -3.20 -2.86
N GLY A 407 -34.02 -4.45 -2.55
CA GLY A 407 -33.71 -5.62 -3.38
C GLY A 407 -32.21 -5.93 -3.48
N GLY A 408 -31.45 -5.71 -2.41
CA GLY A 408 -30.01 -5.95 -2.37
C GLY A 408 -29.16 -4.86 -3.04
N ARG A 409 -29.77 -3.82 -3.56
CA ARG A 409 -29.07 -2.75 -4.30
C ARG A 409 -28.18 -1.86 -3.42
N PHE A 410 -28.50 -1.78 -2.10
CA PHE A 410 -27.80 -0.94 -1.12
C PHE A 410 -27.50 -1.76 0.14
N LEU A 411 -26.62 -2.75 0.00
CA LEU A 411 -26.12 -3.51 1.13
C LEU A 411 -24.95 -2.77 1.79
N SER A 412 -24.85 -2.87 3.12
CA SER A 412 -23.68 -2.43 3.90
C SER A 412 -22.52 -3.43 3.76
N ASP A 413 -22.13 -3.77 2.51
CA ASP A 413 -21.22 -4.87 2.21
C ASP A 413 -19.84 -4.69 2.85
N ALA A 414 -19.31 -3.46 2.94
CA ALA A 414 -18.05 -3.19 3.64
C ALA A 414 -18.11 -3.62 5.13
N CYS A 415 -19.22 -3.30 5.82
CA CYS A 415 -19.44 -3.71 7.21
C CYS A 415 -19.65 -5.22 7.34
N HIS A 416 -20.38 -5.85 6.40
CA HIS A 416 -20.55 -7.31 6.35
C HIS A 416 -19.24 -8.04 6.12
N ALA A 417 -18.41 -7.52 5.19
CA ALA A 417 -17.09 -8.07 4.91
C ALA A 417 -16.17 -7.99 6.15
N ALA A 418 -16.16 -6.84 6.82
CA ALA A 418 -15.40 -6.67 8.06
C ALA A 418 -15.91 -7.56 9.18
N ALA A 419 -17.23 -7.70 9.33
CA ALA A 419 -17.84 -8.64 10.30
C ALA A 419 -17.45 -10.09 10.01
N PHE A 420 -17.43 -10.49 8.74
CA PHE A 420 -16.93 -11.80 8.32
C PHE A 420 -15.46 -11.99 8.71
N LEU A 421 -14.57 -11.04 8.38
CA LEU A 421 -13.13 -11.13 8.70
C LEU A 421 -12.87 -11.22 10.20
N ARG A 422 -13.66 -10.51 11.02
CA ARG A 422 -13.57 -10.55 12.48
C ARG A 422 -13.70 -11.97 13.04
N GLU A 423 -14.49 -12.84 12.40
CA GLU A 423 -14.67 -14.25 12.82
C GLU A 423 -13.36 -15.07 12.72
N PHE A 424 -12.36 -14.58 11.99
CA PHE A 424 -11.07 -15.25 11.74
C PHE A 424 -9.88 -14.51 12.35
N ALA A 425 -10.07 -13.30 12.84
CA ALA A 425 -8.98 -12.46 13.38
C ALA A 425 -8.45 -12.95 14.75
N GLY A 426 -9.16 -13.84 15.42
CA GLY A 426 -8.82 -14.26 16.78
C GLY A 426 -9.20 -13.22 17.84
N SER A 427 -8.64 -13.37 19.05
CA SER A 427 -8.98 -12.51 20.21
C SER A 427 -8.00 -11.35 20.44
N GLY A 428 -6.94 -11.23 19.64
CA GLY A 428 -5.98 -10.15 19.75
C GLY A 428 -6.48 -8.83 19.15
N ALA A 429 -5.73 -7.75 19.37
CA ALA A 429 -5.98 -6.46 18.73
C ALA A 429 -5.90 -6.62 17.21
N TRP A 430 -6.97 -6.27 16.51
CA TRP A 430 -7.10 -6.41 15.07
C TRP A 430 -7.76 -5.18 14.44
N ALA A 431 -7.30 -4.83 13.25
CA ALA A 431 -7.94 -3.85 12.38
C ALA A 431 -7.89 -4.31 10.92
N HIS A 432 -8.97 -4.04 10.19
CA HIS A 432 -9.10 -4.19 8.75
C HIS A 432 -9.07 -2.82 8.10
N LEU A 433 -8.25 -2.66 7.07
CA LEU A 433 -8.21 -1.49 6.20
C LEU A 433 -8.79 -1.87 4.83
N ASP A 434 -10.01 -1.40 4.54
CA ASP A 434 -10.56 -1.49 3.19
C ASP A 434 -10.02 -0.33 2.37
N ILE A 435 -9.03 -0.65 1.53
CA ILE A 435 -8.29 0.32 0.71
C ILE A 435 -8.81 0.43 -0.72
N ALA A 436 -9.95 -0.20 -1.04
CA ALA A 436 -10.61 -0.01 -2.32
C ALA A 436 -10.94 1.48 -2.51
N GLY A 437 -10.60 2.00 -3.69
CA GLY A 437 -10.75 3.41 -4.04
C GLY A 437 -9.55 4.30 -3.74
N VAL A 438 -8.60 3.88 -2.89
CA VAL A 438 -7.36 4.65 -2.60
C VAL A 438 -6.08 3.97 -3.09
N GLU A 439 -6.16 2.72 -3.54
CA GLU A 439 -5.06 1.92 -4.09
C GLU A 439 -4.50 2.50 -5.39
N THR A 440 -5.35 3.18 -6.17
CA THR A 440 -4.99 3.86 -7.41
C THR A 440 -5.45 5.32 -7.42
N ARG A 441 -4.82 6.14 -8.26
CA ARG A 441 -5.18 7.54 -8.51
C ARG A 441 -5.73 7.67 -9.92
N GLU A 442 -6.84 8.36 -10.07
CA GLU A 442 -7.45 8.67 -11.38
C GLU A 442 -6.70 9.77 -12.13
N ALA A 443 -5.98 10.62 -11.43
CA ALA A 443 -5.20 11.73 -11.98
C ALA A 443 -3.83 11.85 -11.32
N ALA A 444 -2.92 12.56 -11.98
CA ALA A 444 -1.64 12.91 -11.40
C ALA A 444 -1.82 13.82 -10.18
N ALA A 445 -1.02 13.58 -9.15
CA ALA A 445 -1.01 14.31 -7.90
C ALA A 445 0.45 14.64 -7.52
N PRO A 446 0.70 15.52 -6.54
CA PRO A 446 2.06 15.84 -6.11
C PRO A 446 2.89 14.60 -5.72
N LEU A 447 2.28 13.57 -5.15
CA LEU A 447 2.99 12.35 -4.72
C LEU A 447 2.95 11.22 -5.75
N GLY A 448 2.69 11.50 -7.01
CA GLY A 448 2.82 10.51 -8.08
C GLY A 448 1.92 10.74 -9.28
N PRO A 449 2.18 10.04 -10.38
CA PRO A 449 1.34 10.06 -11.57
C PRO A 449 -0.02 9.38 -11.33
N LYS A 450 -0.90 9.42 -12.33
CA LYS A 450 -2.07 8.54 -12.41
C LYS A 450 -1.62 7.07 -12.29
N GLY A 451 -2.39 6.25 -11.56
CA GLY A 451 -2.11 4.83 -11.32
C GLY A 451 -1.82 4.54 -9.85
N PRO A 452 -1.05 3.49 -9.54
CA PRO A 452 -0.86 3.00 -8.17
C PRO A 452 -0.42 4.07 -7.17
N SER A 453 -1.10 4.13 -6.04
CA SER A 453 -0.79 5.08 -4.97
C SER A 453 0.33 4.60 -4.05
N GLY A 454 0.39 3.29 -3.79
CA GLY A 454 1.18 2.68 -2.73
C GLY A 454 0.61 2.95 -1.34
N PHE A 455 -0.70 3.25 -1.24
CA PHE A 455 -1.41 3.48 0.01
C PHE A 455 -1.19 2.32 1.00
N GLY A 456 -1.01 2.66 2.26
CA GLY A 456 -0.79 1.73 3.35
C GLY A 456 0.69 1.52 3.70
N VAL A 457 1.63 1.67 2.77
CA VAL A 457 3.07 1.48 3.06
C VAL A 457 3.57 2.52 4.04
N ARG A 458 3.31 3.81 3.79
CA ARG A 458 3.74 4.93 4.64
C ARG A 458 3.02 4.89 5.98
N LEU A 459 1.72 4.60 5.95
CA LEU A 459 0.88 4.47 7.13
C LEU A 459 1.40 3.38 8.07
N LEU A 460 1.66 2.18 7.56
CA LEU A 460 2.13 1.05 8.37
C LEU A 460 3.55 1.27 8.90
N ASP A 461 4.47 1.82 8.08
CA ASP A 461 5.82 2.16 8.54
C ASP A 461 5.78 3.20 9.68
N HIS A 462 4.93 4.23 9.53
CA HIS A 462 4.77 5.26 10.54
C HIS A 462 4.09 4.72 11.82
N LEU A 463 3.06 3.90 11.68
CA LEU A 463 2.41 3.21 12.81
C LEU A 463 3.43 2.40 13.64
N VAL A 464 4.28 1.62 12.95
CA VAL A 464 5.30 0.81 13.65
C VAL A 464 6.26 1.71 14.40
N ALA A 465 6.72 2.77 13.79
CA ALA A 465 7.63 3.72 14.41
C ALA A 465 7.04 4.40 15.66
N MET A 466 5.76 4.81 15.58
CA MET A 466 5.09 5.50 16.68
C MET A 466 4.75 4.58 17.86
N ARG A 467 4.31 3.34 17.57
CA ARG A 467 3.66 2.49 18.59
C ARG A 467 4.48 1.29 19.02
N PHE A 468 5.35 0.78 18.17
CA PHE A 468 5.99 -0.51 18.38
C PHE A 468 7.52 -0.46 18.51
N GLU A 469 8.13 0.71 18.34
CA GLU A 469 9.60 0.91 18.48
C GLU A 469 10.01 1.59 19.80
N GLY A 470 9.07 2.21 20.50
CA GLY A 470 9.35 2.92 21.76
C GLY A 470 9.60 2.02 22.97
N ASP A 471 9.41 0.72 22.86
CA ASP A 471 9.63 -0.28 23.91
C ASP A 471 11.06 -0.91 23.84
N ALA A 472 12.00 -0.27 23.13
CA ALA A 472 13.36 -0.75 22.91
C ALA A 472 14.37 -0.18 23.90
#